data_950d29e23fc7f9118fb84f240ef004a1
#
_entry.id   950d29e23fc7f9118fb84f240ef004a1
#
_cell.length_a   1.000
_cell.length_b   1.000
_cell.length_c   1.000
_cell.angle_alpha   90.00
_cell.angle_beta   90.00
_cell.angle_gamma   90.00
#
_symmetry.space_group_name_H-M   'P 1'
#
loop_
_entity.id
_entity.type
_entity.pdbx_description
1 polymer ?
#
loop_
_entity_poly.entity_id
_entity_poly.type
_entity_poly.pdbx_seq_one_letter_code
_entity_poly.pdbx_strand_id
1 'polypeptide(L)'
;MSAAHSSRSSQMPPKTVEIHIRRRANPDSPQYWEQFEIPYRPNLNVISCLMEIQKNPVTKSGDKTTPPVWHMNCLEQVCGICTMVINGRARQSCSALVDNLEQPIKLEPMSKFPNVRDLIVDRSPMFDHLRKVHAWIELDGTHDLGPGPRMSQQEVQERYAYSRCMTCGCCLEACPQYDEDHYIGPQAIAQVRLFNMHPTGKETREERLEGIMGDNGITNCGNAQNCVKACPMGIPLTKAIYEENRETVLHGLLGWLKN
;
A
#
# COMPACT_ATOMS: atom_id res chain seq x y z
N MET A 1 4.82 -28.51 -13.77
CA MET A 1 5.09 -27.14 -14.21
C MET A 1 6.43 -26.71 -13.61
N SER A 2 7.45 -26.61 -14.48
CA SER A 2 8.86 -26.46 -14.11
C SER A 2 9.13 -25.03 -13.67
N ALA A 3 9.57 -24.85 -12.42
CA ALA A 3 10.07 -23.57 -11.94
C ALA A 3 11.47 -23.34 -12.55
N ALA A 4 11.58 -22.35 -13.42
CA ALA A 4 12.86 -21.90 -13.91
C ALA A 4 13.68 -21.31 -12.75
N HIS A 5 14.62 -22.06 -12.24
CA HIS A 5 15.70 -21.56 -11.39
C HIS A 5 16.59 -20.66 -12.25
N SER A 6 16.41 -19.36 -12.14
CA SER A 6 17.37 -18.37 -12.64
C SER A 6 18.69 -18.61 -11.91
N SER A 7 19.72 -19.03 -12.65
CA SER A 7 21.09 -19.17 -12.16
C SER A 7 21.61 -17.77 -11.76
N ARG A 8 21.64 -17.48 -10.45
CA ARG A 8 22.36 -16.33 -9.91
C ARG A 8 23.84 -16.53 -10.21
N SER A 9 24.44 -15.65 -11.00
CA SER A 9 25.88 -15.55 -11.16
C SER A 9 26.53 -15.37 -9.77
N SER A 10 27.55 -16.15 -9.47
CA SER A 10 28.35 -16.09 -8.24
C SER A 10 29.27 -14.85 -8.25
N GLN A 11 28.68 -13.66 -8.21
CA GLN A 11 29.45 -12.43 -7.97
C GLN A 11 29.72 -12.33 -6.47
N MET A 12 30.97 -12.03 -6.09
CA MET A 12 31.31 -11.69 -4.72
C MET A 12 30.41 -10.57 -4.22
N PRO A 13 29.90 -10.64 -2.97
CA PRO A 13 29.05 -9.58 -2.43
C PRO A 13 29.81 -8.23 -2.49
N PRO A 14 29.12 -7.14 -2.81
CA PRO A 14 29.74 -5.81 -2.83
C PRO A 14 30.33 -5.48 -1.45
N LYS A 15 31.45 -4.80 -1.41
CA LYS A 15 32.03 -4.34 -0.13
C LYS A 15 31.18 -3.25 0.53
N THR A 16 30.44 -2.50 -0.28
CA THR A 16 29.62 -1.38 0.13
C THR A 16 28.27 -1.41 -0.58
N VAL A 17 27.29 -0.72 -0.02
CA VAL A 17 25.95 -0.49 -0.58
C VAL A 17 25.80 1.00 -0.87
N GLU A 18 25.52 1.32 -2.12
CA GLU A 18 25.25 2.68 -2.55
C GLU A 18 23.75 2.98 -2.51
N ILE A 19 23.38 4.07 -1.81
CA ILE A 19 21.99 4.47 -1.58
C ILE A 19 21.82 5.94 -1.98
N HIS A 20 20.86 6.19 -2.83
CA HIS A 20 20.43 7.54 -3.20
C HIS A 20 19.08 7.82 -2.58
N ILE A 21 18.99 8.86 -1.78
CA ILE A 21 17.75 9.25 -1.08
C ILE A 21 17.25 10.57 -1.66
N ARG A 22 15.99 10.60 -2.03
CA ARG A 22 15.31 11.84 -2.42
C ARG A 22 14.93 12.60 -1.16
N ARG A 23 15.61 13.71 -0.94
CA ARG A 23 15.51 14.53 0.26
C ARG A 23 14.61 15.74 0.04
N ARG A 24 13.95 16.16 1.12
CA ARG A 24 13.18 17.38 1.20
C ARG A 24 13.08 17.84 2.65
N ALA A 25 13.40 19.08 2.95
CA ALA A 25 13.40 19.58 4.33
C ALA A 25 11.97 19.81 4.89
N ASN A 26 11.06 20.32 4.05
CA ASN A 26 9.65 20.59 4.36
C ASN A 26 8.85 20.68 3.05
N PRO A 27 7.50 20.75 3.08
CA PRO A 27 6.66 20.76 1.88
C PRO A 27 6.96 21.87 0.86
N ASP A 28 7.49 23.01 1.32
CA ASP A 28 7.78 24.18 0.47
C ASP A 28 9.20 24.16 -0.11
N SER A 29 10.06 23.27 0.40
CA SER A 29 11.45 23.16 -0.06
C SER A 29 11.57 22.34 -1.34
N PRO A 30 12.51 22.63 -2.23
CA PRO A 30 12.80 21.81 -3.40
C PRO A 30 13.31 20.43 -2.98
N GLN A 31 13.00 19.43 -3.79
CA GLN A 31 13.56 18.09 -3.64
C GLN A 31 14.95 18.01 -4.27
N TYR A 32 15.85 17.23 -3.64
CA TYR A 32 17.19 16.97 -4.16
C TYR A 32 17.61 15.53 -3.85
N TRP A 33 18.58 15.02 -4.58
CA TRP A 33 19.15 13.70 -4.34
C TRP A 33 20.40 13.83 -3.45
N GLU A 34 20.48 12.96 -2.43
CA GLU A 34 21.66 12.84 -1.59
C GLU A 34 22.15 11.39 -1.64
N GLN A 35 23.46 11.20 -1.74
CA GLN A 35 24.09 9.91 -1.97
C GLN A 35 24.82 9.46 -0.71
N PHE A 36 24.64 8.20 -0.35
CA PHE A 36 25.27 7.57 0.78
C PHE A 36 25.94 6.25 0.36
N GLU A 37 27.01 5.92 1.07
CA GLU A 37 27.70 4.64 0.93
C GLU A 37 27.88 4.02 2.31
N ILE A 38 27.40 2.81 2.52
CA ILE A 38 27.49 2.11 3.80
C ILE A 38 28.16 0.75 3.62
N PRO A 39 28.83 0.22 4.66
CA PRO A 39 29.40 -1.11 4.60
C PRO A 39 28.34 -2.18 4.36
N TYR A 40 28.59 -3.08 3.40
CA TYR A 40 27.71 -4.23 3.17
C TYR A 40 27.81 -5.24 4.32
N ARG A 41 26.68 -5.77 4.71
CA ARG A 41 26.54 -6.94 5.59
C ARG A 41 25.46 -7.86 5.03
N PRO A 42 25.57 -9.19 5.18
CA PRO A 42 24.52 -10.12 4.77
C PRO A 42 23.17 -9.80 5.44
N ASN A 43 22.09 -10.01 4.69
CA ASN A 43 20.71 -9.81 5.16
C ASN A 43 20.34 -8.35 5.50
N LEU A 44 21.09 -7.37 5.02
CA LEU A 44 20.65 -5.97 5.11
C LEU A 44 19.34 -5.77 4.35
N ASN A 45 18.40 -5.08 4.98
CA ASN A 45 17.25 -4.50 4.32
C ASN A 45 17.35 -2.97 4.27
N VAL A 46 16.47 -2.32 3.52
CA VAL A 46 16.50 -0.87 3.35
C VAL A 46 16.38 -0.12 4.69
N ILE A 47 15.58 -0.61 5.65
CA ILE A 47 15.49 0.01 6.99
C ILE A 47 16.84 -0.07 7.71
N SER A 48 17.51 -1.21 7.68
CA SER A 48 18.83 -1.37 8.29
C SER A 48 19.84 -0.38 7.69
N CYS A 49 19.77 -0.17 6.37
CA CYS A 49 20.62 0.82 5.70
C CYS A 49 20.33 2.25 6.17
N LEU A 50 19.05 2.62 6.25
CA LEU A 50 18.63 3.93 6.75
C LEU A 50 19.07 4.17 8.22
N MET A 51 19.01 3.13 9.05
CA MET A 51 19.50 3.19 10.43
C MET A 51 21.03 3.39 10.51
N GLU A 52 21.80 2.76 9.62
CA GLU A 52 23.26 2.99 9.56
C GLU A 52 23.58 4.42 9.12
N ILE A 53 22.87 4.95 8.12
CA ILE A 53 23.01 6.36 7.70
C ILE A 53 22.62 7.30 8.83
N GLN A 54 21.58 6.98 9.61
CA GLN A 54 21.16 7.80 10.74
C GLN A 54 22.22 7.87 11.84
N LYS A 55 22.93 6.76 12.12
CA LYS A 55 24.01 6.75 13.11
C LYS A 55 25.19 7.61 12.71
N ASN A 56 25.50 7.65 11.43
CA ASN A 56 26.60 8.42 10.88
C ASN A 56 26.18 9.08 9.55
N PRO A 57 25.49 10.23 9.60
CA PRO A 57 24.95 10.90 8.45
C PRO A 57 26.05 11.64 7.66
N VAL A 58 26.86 10.87 6.96
CA VAL A 58 27.94 11.35 6.08
C VAL A 58 27.62 10.92 4.66
N THR A 59 27.63 11.84 3.73
CA THR A 59 27.39 11.59 2.31
C THR A 59 28.53 10.80 1.68
N LYS A 60 28.32 10.25 0.50
CA LYS A 60 29.36 9.57 -0.30
C LYS A 60 30.56 10.48 -0.59
N SER A 61 30.37 11.81 -0.66
CA SER A 61 31.45 12.80 -0.81
C SER A 61 32.22 13.07 0.48
N GLY A 62 31.76 12.58 1.62
CA GLY A 62 32.38 12.79 2.92
C GLY A 62 31.82 13.98 3.73
N ASP A 63 30.79 14.64 3.23
CA ASP A 63 30.17 15.79 3.87
C ASP A 63 29.19 15.32 4.96
N LYS A 64 29.20 15.99 6.11
CA LYS A 64 28.20 15.78 7.16
C LYS A 64 26.86 16.40 6.76
N THR A 65 25.79 15.66 6.95
CA THR A 65 24.43 16.08 6.63
C THR A 65 23.46 15.77 7.77
N THR A 66 22.21 16.22 7.65
CA THR A 66 21.15 15.83 8.57
C THR A 66 20.68 14.42 8.29
N PRO A 67 20.38 13.58 9.32
CA PRO A 67 19.83 12.25 9.11
C PRO A 67 18.56 12.30 8.25
N PRO A 68 18.38 11.39 7.28
CA PRO A 68 17.12 11.26 6.57
C PRO A 68 16.01 10.82 7.52
N VAL A 69 14.77 11.21 7.20
CA VAL A 69 13.59 10.90 8.01
C VAL A 69 12.68 9.92 7.26
N TRP A 70 12.24 8.88 7.95
CA TRP A 70 11.33 7.86 7.43
C TRP A 70 10.43 7.28 8.53
N HIS A 71 9.41 6.54 8.13
CA HIS A 71 8.58 5.77 9.05
C HIS A 71 9.02 4.32 9.17
N MET A 72 9.03 3.78 10.39
CA MET A 72 9.18 2.34 10.67
C MET A 72 8.40 1.98 11.94
N ASN A 73 7.98 0.71 12.03
CA ASN A 73 7.31 0.20 13.21
C ASN A 73 7.56 -1.31 13.39
N CYS A 74 6.75 -2.21 12.78
CA CYS A 74 6.79 -3.65 13.07
C CYS A 74 8.06 -4.36 12.59
N LEU A 75 8.69 -3.90 11.51
CA LEU A 75 9.84 -4.50 10.80
C LEU A 75 9.59 -5.91 10.21
N GLU A 76 8.34 -6.36 10.18
CA GLU A 76 7.89 -7.72 9.81
C GLU A 76 6.90 -7.73 8.64
N GLN A 77 6.83 -6.66 7.86
CA GLN A 77 5.91 -6.51 6.72
C GLN A 77 4.41 -6.69 7.09
N VAL A 78 4.01 -6.27 8.28
CA VAL A 78 2.63 -6.40 8.79
C VAL A 78 1.91 -5.06 8.88
N CYS A 79 2.60 -3.97 9.29
CA CYS A 79 1.95 -2.69 9.56
C CYS A 79 1.85 -1.73 8.36
N GLY A 80 2.61 -1.96 7.29
CA GLY A 80 2.60 -1.14 6.08
C GLY A 80 3.16 0.29 6.19
N ILE A 81 3.59 0.74 7.39
CA ILE A 81 3.99 2.14 7.60
C ILE A 81 5.28 2.52 6.87
N CYS A 82 6.20 1.57 6.69
CA CYS A 82 7.50 1.79 6.06
C CYS A 82 7.48 1.75 4.52
N THR A 83 6.30 1.87 3.92
CA THR A 83 6.17 1.90 2.45
C THR A 83 6.83 3.15 1.88
N MET A 84 7.66 2.94 0.88
CA MET A 84 8.28 3.98 0.06
C MET A 84 8.52 3.44 -1.35
N VAL A 85 8.92 4.30 -2.27
CA VAL A 85 9.34 3.89 -3.62
C VAL A 85 10.81 3.50 -3.59
N ILE A 86 11.10 2.24 -3.91
CA ILE A 86 12.46 1.68 -3.97
C ILE A 86 12.73 1.24 -5.40
N ASN A 87 13.71 1.84 -6.06
CA ASN A 87 14.02 1.60 -7.46
C ASN A 87 12.77 1.67 -8.36
N GLY A 88 11.95 2.71 -8.18
CA GLY A 88 10.73 2.96 -8.95
C GLY A 88 9.54 2.05 -8.62
N ARG A 89 9.60 1.26 -7.54
CA ARG A 89 8.49 0.38 -7.11
C ARG A 89 8.11 0.64 -5.66
N ALA A 90 6.82 0.86 -5.42
CA ALA A 90 6.28 0.94 -4.07
C ALA A 90 6.37 -0.42 -3.36
N ARG A 91 7.03 -0.46 -2.21
CA ARG A 91 7.15 -1.66 -1.36
C ARG A 91 7.52 -1.30 0.08
N GLN A 92 7.37 -2.24 0.99
CA GLN A 92 7.83 -2.08 2.37
C GLN A 92 9.36 -2.17 2.43
N SER A 93 9.99 -1.18 3.03
CA SER A 93 11.45 -1.12 3.17
C SER A 93 11.99 -2.17 4.14
N CYS A 94 11.20 -2.60 5.12
CA CYS A 94 11.62 -3.63 6.08
C CYS A 94 11.80 -5.02 5.48
N SER A 95 11.09 -5.33 4.36
CA SER A 95 11.22 -6.60 3.64
C SER A 95 12.07 -6.50 2.36
N ALA A 96 12.52 -5.30 2.01
CA ALA A 96 13.34 -5.05 0.82
C ALA A 96 14.83 -5.36 1.12
N LEU A 97 15.23 -6.63 0.89
CA LEU A 97 16.62 -7.05 1.06
C LEU A 97 17.51 -6.43 0.00
N VAL A 98 18.65 -5.90 0.43
CA VAL A 98 19.67 -5.27 -0.42
C VAL A 98 20.17 -6.22 -1.51
N ASP A 99 20.33 -7.50 -1.19
CA ASP A 99 20.78 -8.55 -2.12
C ASP A 99 19.82 -8.78 -3.30
N ASN A 100 18.57 -8.31 -3.19
CA ASN A 100 17.55 -8.42 -4.23
C ASN A 100 17.31 -7.11 -4.98
N LEU A 101 18.11 -6.07 -4.72
CA LEU A 101 17.96 -4.74 -5.30
C LEU A 101 19.16 -4.40 -6.20
N GLU A 102 18.85 -3.75 -7.31
CA GLU A 102 19.89 -3.17 -8.17
C GLU A 102 20.47 -1.93 -7.50
N GLN A 103 21.79 -1.76 -7.60
CA GLN A 103 22.50 -0.59 -7.09
C GLN A 103 22.79 0.41 -8.23
N PRO A 104 22.78 1.71 -7.92
CA PRO A 104 22.48 2.33 -6.64
C PRO A 104 21.01 2.14 -6.24
N ILE A 105 20.75 1.90 -4.95
CA ILE A 105 19.39 1.78 -4.42
C ILE A 105 18.80 3.18 -4.29
N LYS A 106 17.78 3.48 -5.08
CA LYS A 106 17.07 4.77 -5.05
C LYS A 106 15.86 4.70 -4.15
N LEU A 107 15.80 5.60 -3.17
CA LEU A 107 14.71 5.72 -2.21
C LEU A 107 13.97 7.03 -2.42
N GLU A 108 12.66 6.96 -2.63
CA GLU A 108 11.79 8.11 -2.85
C GLU A 108 10.54 8.00 -1.97
N PRO A 109 9.95 9.12 -1.53
CA PRO A 109 8.63 9.09 -0.93
C PRO A 109 7.58 8.60 -1.92
N MET A 110 6.44 8.11 -1.42
CA MET A 110 5.30 7.82 -2.28
C MET A 110 4.83 9.10 -2.97
N SER A 111 4.68 9.07 -4.30
CA SER A 111 4.42 10.25 -5.13
C SER A 111 2.96 10.69 -5.14
N LYS A 112 2.06 9.77 -4.77
CA LYS A 112 0.59 9.96 -4.76
C LYS A 112 0.06 10.54 -3.44
N PHE A 113 0.96 10.90 -2.53
CA PHE A 113 0.63 11.43 -1.22
C PHE A 113 1.43 12.69 -0.95
N PRO A 114 0.88 13.68 -0.21
CA PRO A 114 1.61 14.88 0.15
C PRO A 114 2.91 14.55 0.89
N ASN A 115 4.05 15.00 0.36
CA ASN A 115 5.34 14.76 0.98
C ASN A 115 5.58 15.76 2.11
N VAL A 116 5.75 15.26 3.33
CA VAL A 116 5.98 16.06 4.54
C VAL A 116 7.46 16.42 4.68
N ARG A 117 8.32 15.40 4.64
CA ARG A 117 9.78 15.56 4.76
C ARG A 117 10.47 14.28 4.29
N ASP A 118 11.55 14.39 3.54
CA ASP A 118 12.33 13.26 3.03
C ASP A 118 11.44 12.12 2.49
N LEU A 119 11.42 10.97 3.17
CA LEU A 119 10.65 9.78 2.79
C LEU A 119 9.27 9.70 3.50
N ILE A 120 8.94 10.68 4.34
CA ILE A 120 7.65 10.75 5.04
C ILE A 120 6.61 11.44 4.17
N VAL A 121 5.44 10.81 4.05
CA VAL A 121 4.26 11.34 3.38
C VAL A 121 3.06 11.37 4.32
N ASP A 122 2.15 12.32 4.10
CA ASP A 122 0.85 12.32 4.76
C ASP A 122 -0.06 11.27 4.12
N ARG A 123 -0.56 10.34 4.93
CA ARG A 123 -1.40 9.23 4.51
C ARG A 123 -2.87 9.43 4.89
N SER A 124 -3.23 10.60 5.41
CA SER A 124 -4.61 10.93 5.80
C SER A 124 -5.62 10.71 4.68
N PRO A 125 -5.35 11.09 3.40
CA PRO A 125 -6.29 10.88 2.30
C PRO A 125 -6.75 9.42 2.16
N MET A 126 -5.85 8.47 2.41
CA MET A 126 -6.16 7.04 2.35
C MET A 126 -7.18 6.62 3.43
N PHE A 127 -7.10 7.21 4.61
CA PHE A 127 -8.04 6.95 5.70
C PHE A 127 -9.36 7.70 5.50
N ASP A 128 -9.33 8.88 4.89
CA ASP A 128 -10.53 9.63 4.52
C ASP A 128 -11.36 8.88 3.48
N HIS A 129 -10.71 8.23 2.50
CA HIS A 129 -11.37 7.33 1.57
C HIS A 129 -12.03 6.14 2.28
N LEU A 130 -11.37 5.54 3.29
CA LEU A 130 -11.98 4.46 4.09
C LEU A 130 -13.20 4.95 4.88
N ARG A 131 -13.16 6.18 5.41
CA ARG A 131 -14.32 6.81 6.06
C ARG A 131 -15.46 7.04 5.07
N LYS A 132 -15.16 7.60 3.90
CA LYS A 132 -16.15 7.86 2.86
C LYS A 132 -16.92 6.60 2.44
N VAL A 133 -16.27 5.46 2.40
CA VAL A 133 -16.89 4.17 2.02
C VAL A 133 -17.41 3.37 3.21
N HIS A 134 -17.51 3.94 4.39
CA HIS A 134 -17.97 3.24 5.60
C HIS A 134 -17.26 1.88 5.78
N ALA A 135 -15.89 1.91 5.76
CA ALA A 135 -15.07 0.70 5.83
C ALA A 135 -15.04 0.10 7.25
N TRP A 136 -16.21 -0.17 7.81
CA TRP A 136 -16.42 -0.84 9.10
C TRP A 136 -17.76 -1.56 9.10
N ILE A 137 -18.03 -2.29 10.19
CA ILE A 137 -19.32 -2.93 10.48
C ILE A 137 -19.86 -2.28 11.75
N GLU A 138 -21.12 -1.86 11.73
CA GLU A 138 -21.80 -1.38 12.92
C GLU A 138 -21.93 -2.51 13.93
N LEU A 139 -21.62 -2.22 15.19
CA LEU A 139 -21.75 -3.17 16.30
C LEU A 139 -23.14 -3.02 16.92
N ASP A 140 -23.98 -4.00 16.69
CA ASP A 140 -25.35 -4.04 17.19
C ASP A 140 -25.53 -4.91 18.46
N GLY A 141 -24.47 -5.56 18.92
CA GLY A 141 -24.48 -6.47 20.07
C GLY A 141 -25.06 -7.87 19.79
N THR A 142 -25.56 -8.12 18.58
CA THR A 142 -26.25 -9.38 18.23
C THR A 142 -25.38 -10.63 18.40
N HIS A 143 -24.06 -10.50 18.25
CA HIS A 143 -23.11 -11.62 18.27
C HIS A 143 -22.09 -11.57 19.41
N ASP A 144 -22.25 -10.67 20.39
CA ASP A 144 -21.25 -10.41 21.44
C ASP A 144 -20.91 -11.62 22.31
N LEU A 145 -21.88 -12.51 22.54
CA LEU A 145 -21.75 -13.67 23.42
C LEU A 145 -21.84 -15.02 22.70
N GLY A 146 -21.80 -14.99 21.36
CA GLY A 146 -21.98 -16.19 20.54
C GLY A 146 -20.83 -16.46 19.57
N PRO A 147 -20.93 -17.54 18.78
CA PRO A 147 -19.90 -17.92 17.79
C PRO A 147 -19.86 -16.98 16.57
N GLY A 148 -20.63 -15.90 16.56
CA GLY A 148 -20.79 -15.00 15.43
C GLY A 148 -21.70 -15.55 14.32
N PRO A 149 -21.88 -14.78 13.22
CA PRO A 149 -22.74 -15.19 12.12
C PRO A 149 -22.15 -16.39 11.37
N ARG A 150 -23.01 -17.30 10.94
CA ARG A 150 -22.60 -18.48 10.16
C ARG A 150 -22.25 -18.07 8.73
N MET A 151 -21.13 -18.60 8.25
CA MET A 151 -20.64 -18.39 6.89
C MET A 151 -20.16 -19.71 6.31
N SER A 152 -20.26 -19.86 5.00
CA SER A 152 -19.64 -21.00 4.31
C SER A 152 -18.11 -20.89 4.35
N GLN A 153 -17.41 -22.03 4.30
CA GLN A 153 -15.94 -22.06 4.26
C GLN A 153 -15.39 -21.29 3.05
N GLN A 154 -16.08 -21.34 1.93
CA GLN A 154 -15.67 -20.61 0.72
C GLN A 154 -15.76 -19.09 0.92
N GLU A 155 -16.84 -18.60 1.52
CA GLU A 155 -16.99 -17.16 1.83
C GLU A 155 -15.94 -16.69 2.84
N VAL A 156 -15.64 -17.48 3.86
CA VAL A 156 -14.60 -17.17 4.85
C VAL A 156 -13.23 -17.06 4.17
N GLN A 157 -12.87 -18.01 3.30
CA GLN A 157 -11.59 -17.98 2.60
C GLN A 157 -11.47 -16.77 1.66
N GLU A 158 -12.52 -16.44 0.93
CA GLU A 158 -12.53 -15.27 0.06
C GLU A 158 -12.39 -13.97 0.86
N ARG A 159 -13.16 -13.82 1.93
CA ARG A 159 -13.06 -12.67 2.84
C ARG A 159 -11.69 -12.54 3.47
N TYR A 160 -11.10 -13.65 3.91
CA TYR A 160 -9.78 -13.64 4.53
C TYR A 160 -8.72 -13.05 3.60
N ALA A 161 -8.81 -13.27 2.30
CA ALA A 161 -7.89 -12.64 1.36
C ALA A 161 -7.93 -11.11 1.44
N TYR A 162 -9.12 -10.50 1.54
CA TYR A 162 -9.29 -9.05 1.66
C TYR A 162 -8.92 -8.51 3.04
N SER A 163 -9.19 -9.28 4.11
CA SER A 163 -8.89 -8.87 5.50
C SER A 163 -7.39 -8.69 5.77
N ARG A 164 -6.52 -9.27 4.93
CA ARG A 164 -5.07 -9.11 5.05
C ARG A 164 -4.56 -7.72 4.65
N CYS A 165 -5.44 -6.81 4.25
CA CYS A 165 -5.03 -5.45 3.89
C CYS A 165 -4.45 -4.71 5.11
N MET A 166 -3.17 -4.36 5.01
CA MET A 166 -2.46 -3.59 6.05
C MET A 166 -2.43 -2.09 5.77
N THR A 167 -3.24 -1.61 4.85
CA THR A 167 -3.33 -0.18 4.53
C THR A 167 -1.97 0.45 4.21
N CYS A 168 -1.16 -0.24 3.38
CA CYS A 168 0.21 0.18 3.09
C CYS A 168 0.34 1.24 1.99
N GLY A 169 -0.66 1.40 1.12
CA GLY A 169 -0.65 2.36 0.01
C GLY A 169 0.03 1.89 -1.28
N CYS A 170 0.68 0.72 -1.31
CA CYS A 170 1.37 0.24 -2.52
C CYS A 170 0.47 0.17 -3.77
N CYS A 171 -0.78 -0.26 -3.59
CA CYS A 171 -1.74 -0.37 -4.68
C CYS A 171 -2.22 1.01 -5.19
N LEU A 172 -2.23 2.01 -4.32
CA LEU A 172 -2.56 3.39 -4.66
C LEU A 172 -1.40 4.04 -5.41
N GLU A 173 -0.17 3.92 -4.90
CA GLU A 173 1.03 4.43 -5.56
C GLU A 173 1.22 3.85 -6.96
N ALA A 174 0.94 2.56 -7.15
CA ALA A 174 1.10 1.89 -8.44
C ALA A 174 -0.07 2.15 -9.42
N CYS A 175 -1.17 2.75 -8.96
CA CYS A 175 -2.34 2.99 -9.78
C CYS A 175 -2.18 4.28 -10.61
N PRO A 176 -2.23 4.22 -11.95
CA PRO A 176 -2.11 5.42 -12.77
C PRO A 176 -3.29 6.40 -12.63
N GLN A 177 -4.50 5.89 -12.29
CA GLN A 177 -5.70 6.69 -12.08
C GLN A 177 -5.84 7.24 -10.68
N TYR A 178 -5.11 6.69 -9.68
CA TYR A 178 -5.26 7.17 -8.32
C TYR A 178 -4.77 8.60 -8.17
N ASP A 179 -5.65 9.40 -7.67
CA ASP A 179 -5.46 10.77 -7.27
C ASP A 179 -6.46 11.02 -6.14
N GLU A 180 -6.09 11.81 -5.15
CA GLU A 180 -6.92 12.08 -3.96
C GLU A 180 -8.33 12.55 -4.31
N ASP A 181 -8.46 13.38 -5.37
CA ASP A 181 -9.70 14.02 -5.77
C ASP A 181 -10.49 13.26 -6.85
N HIS A 182 -9.85 12.40 -7.64
CA HIS A 182 -10.46 11.82 -8.85
C HIS A 182 -10.75 10.32 -8.78
N TYR A 183 -10.13 9.59 -7.89
CA TYR A 183 -10.36 8.15 -7.79
C TYR A 183 -10.08 7.61 -6.39
N ILE A 184 -11.10 7.08 -5.76
CA ILE A 184 -11.04 6.52 -4.39
C ILE A 184 -10.01 5.40 -4.21
N GLY A 185 -9.61 4.75 -5.29
CA GLY A 185 -8.54 3.76 -5.32
C GLY A 185 -8.95 2.32 -5.00
N PRO A 186 -8.10 1.35 -5.39
CA PRO A 186 -8.40 -0.07 -5.25
C PRO A 186 -8.49 -0.55 -3.81
N GLN A 187 -7.82 0.11 -2.86
CA GLN A 187 -7.86 -0.23 -1.44
C GLN A 187 -9.25 -0.04 -0.85
N ALA A 188 -9.85 1.13 -1.03
CA ALA A 188 -11.16 1.46 -0.50
C ALA A 188 -12.24 0.52 -1.06
N ILE A 189 -12.21 0.26 -2.39
CA ILE A 189 -13.12 -0.67 -3.06
C ILE A 189 -12.97 -2.10 -2.49
N ALA A 190 -11.74 -2.57 -2.24
CA ALA A 190 -11.52 -3.87 -1.63
C ALA A 190 -12.03 -3.97 -0.19
N GLN A 191 -12.00 -2.87 0.56
CA GLN A 191 -12.60 -2.83 1.90
C GLN A 191 -14.14 -2.83 1.83
N VAL A 192 -14.74 -2.15 0.87
CA VAL A 192 -16.19 -2.28 0.60
C VAL A 192 -16.55 -3.76 0.36
N ARG A 193 -15.79 -4.46 -0.50
CA ARG A 193 -15.99 -5.90 -0.74
C ARG A 193 -15.89 -6.72 0.54
N LEU A 194 -14.84 -6.50 1.34
CA LEU A 194 -14.63 -7.20 2.62
C LEU A 194 -15.84 -7.10 3.53
N PHE A 195 -16.37 -5.88 3.72
CA PHE A 195 -17.48 -5.64 4.65
C PHE A 195 -18.84 -6.04 4.08
N ASN A 196 -19.04 -5.89 2.76
CA ASN A 196 -20.27 -6.34 2.10
C ASN A 196 -20.42 -7.87 2.07
N MET A 197 -19.32 -8.61 2.14
CA MET A 197 -19.33 -10.08 2.28
C MET A 197 -19.67 -10.55 3.70
N HIS A 198 -19.56 -9.67 4.71
CA HIS A 198 -19.88 -10.05 6.10
C HIS A 198 -21.42 -10.06 6.31
N PRO A 199 -22.01 -11.08 6.96
CA PRO A 199 -23.46 -11.15 7.18
C PRO A 199 -24.04 -9.88 7.83
N THR A 200 -23.46 -9.40 8.93
CA THR A 200 -23.87 -8.13 9.58
C THR A 200 -23.54 -6.92 8.69
N GLY A 201 -22.40 -6.95 8.00
CA GLY A 201 -22.02 -5.87 7.09
C GLY A 201 -22.96 -5.69 5.90
N LYS A 202 -23.71 -6.72 5.50
CA LYS A 202 -24.73 -6.63 4.44
C LYS A 202 -25.88 -5.68 4.78
N GLU A 203 -26.14 -5.44 6.04
CA GLU A 203 -27.23 -4.58 6.52
C GLU A 203 -27.00 -3.11 6.12
N THR A 204 -25.74 -2.66 6.11
CA THR A 204 -25.33 -1.29 5.71
C THR A 204 -24.61 -1.29 4.35
N ARG A 205 -24.90 -2.28 3.51
CA ARG A 205 -24.25 -2.43 2.19
C ARG A 205 -24.53 -1.25 1.26
N GLU A 206 -25.75 -0.72 1.27
CA GLU A 206 -26.17 0.37 0.37
C GLU A 206 -25.32 1.62 0.58
N GLU A 207 -25.06 2.01 1.81
CA GLU A 207 -24.20 3.15 2.16
C GLU A 207 -22.78 2.98 1.60
N ARG A 208 -22.22 1.78 1.67
CA ARG A 208 -20.90 1.50 1.11
C ARG A 208 -20.88 1.53 -0.42
N LEU A 209 -21.94 1.03 -1.07
CA LEU A 209 -22.06 1.12 -2.52
C LEU A 209 -22.20 2.59 -2.98
N GLU A 210 -23.01 3.39 -2.30
CA GLU A 210 -23.12 4.83 -2.57
C GLU A 210 -21.76 5.54 -2.37
N GLY A 211 -20.98 5.16 -1.36
CA GLY A 211 -19.64 5.68 -1.11
C GLY A 211 -18.63 5.44 -2.23
N ILE A 212 -18.82 4.41 -3.04
CA ILE A 212 -17.97 4.12 -4.21
C ILE A 212 -18.62 4.49 -5.54
N MET A 213 -19.85 5.01 -5.55
CA MET A 213 -20.51 5.58 -6.71
C MET A 213 -20.22 7.08 -6.80
N GLY A 214 -20.46 7.68 -7.97
CA GLY A 214 -20.23 9.10 -8.20
C GLY A 214 -18.90 9.42 -8.87
N ASP A 215 -18.55 10.71 -8.90
CA ASP A 215 -17.47 11.24 -9.75
C ASP A 215 -16.07 10.71 -9.41
N ASN A 216 -15.80 10.43 -8.14
CA ASN A 216 -14.50 9.86 -7.69
C ASN A 216 -14.57 8.35 -7.46
N GLY A 217 -15.60 7.71 -7.99
CA GLY A 217 -15.99 6.36 -7.64
C GLY A 217 -15.28 5.27 -8.44
N ILE A 218 -15.90 4.10 -8.38
CA ILE A 218 -15.40 2.86 -9.00
C ILE A 218 -15.29 2.95 -10.53
N THR A 219 -16.08 3.80 -11.17
CA THR A 219 -16.10 4.02 -12.63
C THR A 219 -14.79 4.59 -13.17
N ASN A 220 -13.99 5.24 -12.31
CA ASN A 220 -12.70 5.83 -12.68
C ASN A 220 -11.56 4.80 -12.72
N CYS A 221 -11.86 3.53 -12.48
CA CYS A 221 -10.89 2.44 -12.63
C CYS A 221 -10.61 2.15 -14.10
N GLY A 222 -9.43 2.51 -14.62
CA GLY A 222 -8.98 2.20 -15.98
C GLY A 222 -8.47 0.77 -16.20
N ASN A 223 -8.67 -0.13 -15.24
CA ASN A 223 -8.28 -1.55 -15.29
C ASN A 223 -6.79 -1.82 -15.65
N ALA A 224 -5.89 -0.94 -15.23
CA ALA A 224 -4.45 -1.09 -15.47
C ALA A 224 -3.82 -2.29 -14.74
N GLN A 225 -4.48 -2.85 -13.71
CA GLN A 225 -4.08 -4.03 -12.92
C GLN A 225 -2.74 -3.92 -12.18
N ASN A 226 -2.12 -2.74 -12.14
CA ASN A 226 -0.87 -2.51 -11.40
C ASN A 226 -1.06 -2.73 -9.89
N CYS A 227 -2.25 -2.44 -9.37
CA CYS A 227 -2.59 -2.61 -7.96
C CYS A 227 -2.40 -4.05 -7.45
N VAL A 228 -2.79 -5.06 -8.25
CA VAL A 228 -2.60 -6.48 -7.89
C VAL A 228 -1.13 -6.84 -7.87
N LYS A 229 -0.36 -6.37 -8.86
CA LYS A 229 1.09 -6.64 -8.96
C LYS A 229 1.89 -5.98 -7.84
N ALA A 230 1.42 -4.82 -7.36
CA ALA A 230 2.08 -4.06 -6.29
C ALA A 230 1.66 -4.51 -4.88
N CYS A 231 0.57 -5.27 -4.74
CA CYS A 231 0.07 -5.68 -3.43
C CYS A 231 0.98 -6.72 -2.77
N PRO A 232 1.65 -6.39 -1.64
CA PRO A 232 2.55 -7.33 -0.98
C PRO A 232 1.82 -8.50 -0.32
N MET A 233 0.52 -8.34 -0.06
CA MET A 233 -0.33 -9.38 0.56
C MET A 233 -1.06 -10.24 -0.48
N GLY A 234 -0.87 -9.97 -1.78
CA GLY A 234 -1.50 -10.74 -2.85
C GLY A 234 -3.04 -10.67 -2.85
N ILE A 235 -3.59 -9.51 -2.44
CA ILE A 235 -5.04 -9.31 -2.41
C ILE A 235 -5.59 -9.26 -3.84
N PRO A 236 -6.71 -9.98 -4.15
CA PRO A 236 -7.28 -10.03 -5.49
C PRO A 236 -8.09 -8.75 -5.79
N LEU A 237 -7.40 -7.59 -5.87
CA LEU A 237 -8.00 -6.26 -6.00
C LEU A 237 -8.85 -6.10 -7.25
N THR A 238 -8.44 -6.69 -8.38
CA THR A 238 -9.23 -6.65 -9.61
C THR A 238 -10.54 -7.42 -9.50
N LYS A 239 -10.56 -8.52 -8.73
CA LYS A 239 -11.80 -9.25 -8.44
C LYS A 239 -12.73 -8.40 -7.58
N ALA A 240 -12.21 -7.73 -6.54
CA ALA A 240 -13.00 -6.83 -5.72
C ALA A 240 -13.64 -5.71 -6.56
N ILE A 241 -12.86 -5.05 -7.41
CA ILE A 241 -13.34 -3.99 -8.29
C ILE A 241 -14.43 -4.52 -9.24
N TYR A 242 -14.23 -5.68 -9.85
CA TYR A 242 -15.21 -6.29 -10.74
C TYR A 242 -16.54 -6.58 -10.03
N GLU A 243 -16.47 -7.24 -8.86
CA GLU A 243 -17.67 -7.62 -8.11
C GLU A 243 -18.42 -6.38 -7.59
N GLU A 244 -17.71 -5.39 -7.03
CA GLU A 244 -18.36 -4.17 -6.53
C GLU A 244 -18.88 -3.29 -7.67
N ASN A 245 -18.24 -3.26 -8.84
CA ASN A 245 -18.78 -2.58 -10.02
C ASN A 245 -20.10 -3.21 -10.48
N ARG A 246 -20.20 -4.55 -10.47
CA ARG A 246 -21.45 -5.25 -10.75
C ARG A 246 -22.54 -4.89 -9.72
N GLU A 247 -22.17 -4.87 -8.44
CA GLU A 247 -23.10 -4.54 -7.36
C GLU A 247 -23.60 -3.08 -7.43
N THR A 248 -22.75 -2.12 -7.78
CA THR A 248 -23.16 -0.71 -7.97
C THR A 248 -24.11 -0.54 -9.15
N VAL A 249 -23.87 -1.25 -10.27
CA VAL A 249 -24.79 -1.23 -11.41
C VAL A 249 -26.17 -1.80 -11.04
N LEU A 250 -26.19 -2.93 -10.32
CA LEU A 250 -27.47 -3.51 -9.85
C LEU A 250 -28.20 -2.61 -8.88
N HIS A 251 -27.47 -1.98 -7.93
CA HIS A 251 -28.02 -1.03 -6.97
C HIS A 251 -28.66 0.18 -7.70
N GLY A 252 -27.95 0.77 -8.66
CA GLY A 252 -28.46 1.90 -9.45
C GLY A 252 -29.71 1.54 -10.27
N LEU A 253 -29.74 0.37 -10.93
CA LEU A 253 -30.89 -0.10 -11.69
C LEU A 253 -32.12 -0.35 -10.79
N LEU A 254 -31.92 -1.01 -9.63
CA LEU A 254 -33.01 -1.29 -8.70
C LEU A 254 -33.54 0.00 -8.04
N GLY A 255 -32.67 0.97 -7.76
CA GLY A 255 -33.07 2.32 -7.28
C GLY A 255 -33.95 3.05 -8.30
N TRP A 256 -33.60 2.97 -9.59
CA TRP A 256 -34.39 3.56 -10.67
C TRP A 256 -35.78 2.90 -10.82
N LEU A 257 -35.88 1.57 -10.61
CA LEU A 257 -37.15 0.85 -10.68
C LEU A 257 -38.09 1.09 -9.50
N LYS A 258 -37.57 1.59 -8.36
CA LYS A 258 -38.35 1.90 -7.16
C LYS A 258 -38.92 3.35 -7.14
N ASN A 259 -38.40 4.24 -8.00
CA ASN A 259 -38.88 5.62 -8.21
C ASN A 259 -39.76 5.70 -9.47
#